data_83ec363c2fc85208631928b1d20c346f
#
_entry.id   83ec363c2fc85208631928b1d20c346f
#
_cell.length_a   1.000
_cell.length_b   1.000
_cell.length_c   1.000
_cell.angle_alpha   90.00
_cell.angle_beta   90.00
_cell.angle_gamma   90.00
#
_symmetry.space_group_name_H-M   'P 1'
#
loop_
_entity.id
_entity.type
_entity.pdbx_description
1 polymer ?
#
loop_
_entity_poly.entity_id
_entity_poly.type
_entity_poly.pdbx_seq_one_letter_code
_entity_poly.pdbx_strand_id
1 'polypeptide(L)'
;MKRAALSEFTKAMKDSHTILLPNMLHYHNSLLQAAFASCGYHLEILPEENNLPAYSLPYISGDYCLPAVLILGQMLAAIQSGRFQPDRIAFMEPQAGGACRAGNYYNTIIQSLKKAGYGQIPVISLNAFGKEKHAGFTITPKLLFRTIAAVCFGDLLMTLYQQVRPYECRMGDTQACWKRWNEKLCEYIRVGKNISLKKRREQYRQIVHDFAGIPVEEKKMRRVGIAGEIYIKFSPIGNEHLERFLQKQDCAYRMGGFVNYAIYLVDSEREEQKLCGGGRMMQKGYDAVIRYLLRIQHDVNRSISEGNRFVPDGDFERMRELAEPVINKGCRTGDGWLVAAEVADLAEKGYENILIVHPFGCLVSHVCERGIMKKLHELYPNVNIHTVEYDYDSTCALRESRILLGIGGKNAFF
;
A
#
# COMPACT_ATOMS: atom_id res chain seq x y z
N MET A 1 19.48 -8.97 -32.51
CA MET A 1 19.07 -9.95 -31.49
C MET A 1 17.55 -10.04 -31.49
N LYS A 2 16.95 -11.19 -31.84
CA LYS A 2 15.51 -11.42 -31.68
C LYS A 2 15.19 -11.32 -30.19
N ARG A 3 14.27 -10.40 -29.79
CA ARG A 3 13.72 -10.39 -28.43
C ARG A 3 13.18 -11.80 -28.17
N ALA A 4 13.77 -12.54 -27.22
CA ALA A 4 13.20 -13.80 -26.77
C ALA A 4 11.75 -13.51 -26.35
N ALA A 5 10.80 -14.27 -26.89
CA ALA A 5 9.39 -14.10 -26.58
C ALA A 5 9.20 -14.15 -25.06
N LEU A 6 8.56 -13.13 -24.49
CA LEU A 6 8.16 -13.11 -23.10
C LEU A 6 7.15 -14.24 -22.89
N SER A 7 7.22 -14.94 -21.77
CA SER A 7 6.22 -15.95 -21.45
C SER A 7 4.87 -15.26 -21.24
N GLU A 8 3.87 -15.59 -22.02
CA GLU A 8 2.55 -14.99 -21.99
C GLU A 8 1.64 -15.81 -21.07
N PHE A 9 0.86 -15.11 -20.22
CA PHE A 9 -0.23 -15.74 -19.49
C PHE A 9 -1.42 -15.95 -20.44
N THR A 10 -1.59 -17.19 -20.91
CA THR A 10 -2.59 -17.57 -21.92
C THR A 10 -3.97 -17.78 -21.33
N LYS A 11 -5.02 -17.86 -22.19
CA LYS A 11 -6.39 -18.15 -21.74
C LYS A 11 -6.50 -19.50 -21.01
N ALA A 12 -5.78 -20.54 -21.48
CA ALA A 12 -5.77 -21.85 -20.85
C ALA A 12 -5.14 -21.84 -19.45
N MET A 13 -4.20 -20.93 -19.18
CA MET A 13 -3.58 -20.78 -17.87
C MET A 13 -4.52 -20.22 -16.82
N LYS A 14 -5.56 -19.49 -17.21
CA LYS A 14 -6.52 -18.91 -16.27
C LYS A 14 -7.16 -19.94 -15.33
N ASP A 15 -7.47 -21.12 -15.85
CA ASP A 15 -8.14 -22.17 -15.08
C ASP A 15 -7.18 -23.16 -14.43
N SER A 16 -5.88 -23.14 -14.84
CA SER A 16 -4.90 -24.15 -14.44
C SER A 16 -3.70 -23.60 -13.66
N HIS A 17 -3.53 -22.29 -13.60
CA HIS A 17 -2.41 -21.63 -12.93
C HIS A 17 -2.86 -20.81 -11.73
N THR A 18 -2.03 -20.79 -10.71
CA THR A 18 -2.15 -19.88 -9.58
C THR A 18 -1.34 -18.61 -9.86
N ILE A 19 -1.98 -17.45 -9.73
CA ILE A 19 -1.31 -16.16 -9.81
C ILE A 19 -0.77 -15.82 -8.42
N LEU A 20 0.52 -15.61 -8.30
CA LEU A 20 1.19 -15.30 -7.05
C LEU A 20 1.47 -13.79 -6.98
N LEU A 21 0.95 -13.13 -5.94
CA LEU A 21 1.11 -11.69 -5.70
C LEU A 21 2.04 -11.48 -4.49
N PRO A 22 3.06 -10.61 -4.58
CA PRO A 22 3.87 -10.21 -3.44
C PRO A 22 3.03 -9.64 -2.29
N ASN A 23 3.42 -9.99 -1.06
CA ASN A 23 2.70 -9.54 0.14
C ASN A 23 3.07 -8.09 0.46
N MET A 24 2.16 -7.17 0.13
CA MET A 24 2.29 -5.74 0.43
C MET A 24 1.14 -5.26 1.31
N LEU A 25 -0.10 -5.50 0.92
CA LEU A 25 -1.30 -4.92 1.53
C LEU A 25 -1.97 -5.92 2.48
N HIS A 26 -1.34 -6.24 3.62
CA HIS A 26 -1.79 -7.36 4.47
C HIS A 26 -3.24 -7.23 4.98
N TYR A 27 -3.75 -6.01 5.25
CA TYR A 27 -5.16 -5.81 5.60
C TYR A 27 -6.13 -6.04 4.44
N HIS A 28 -5.65 -5.97 3.20
CA HIS A 28 -6.47 -6.06 1.98
C HIS A 28 -6.35 -7.40 1.27
N ASN A 29 -5.32 -8.19 1.56
CA ASN A 29 -4.93 -9.38 0.83
C ASN A 29 -6.09 -10.34 0.56
N SER A 30 -6.82 -10.76 1.59
CA SER A 30 -7.94 -11.70 1.46
C SER A 30 -9.12 -11.12 0.67
N LEU A 31 -9.37 -9.82 0.79
CA LEU A 31 -10.42 -9.12 0.03
C LEU A 31 -10.04 -9.03 -1.47
N LEU A 32 -8.76 -8.79 -1.78
CA LEU A 32 -8.25 -8.83 -3.15
C LEU A 32 -8.35 -10.24 -3.73
N GLN A 33 -7.94 -11.28 -2.98
CA GLN A 33 -8.12 -12.67 -3.41
C GLN A 33 -9.59 -12.98 -3.72
N ALA A 34 -10.53 -12.53 -2.89
CA ALA A 34 -11.97 -12.71 -3.15
C ALA A 34 -12.43 -11.97 -4.41
N ALA A 35 -11.89 -10.77 -4.69
CA ALA A 35 -12.21 -10.02 -5.91
C ALA A 35 -11.73 -10.75 -7.17
N PHE A 36 -10.52 -11.27 -7.18
CA PHE A 36 -9.96 -12.04 -8.29
C PHE A 36 -10.70 -13.38 -8.49
N ALA A 37 -10.91 -14.12 -7.40
CA ALA A 37 -11.66 -15.39 -7.43
C ALA A 37 -13.06 -15.22 -8.03
N SER A 38 -13.72 -14.08 -7.77
CA SER A 38 -15.03 -13.75 -8.34
C SER A 38 -15.04 -13.62 -9.87
N CYS A 39 -13.87 -13.47 -10.48
CA CYS A 39 -13.67 -13.37 -11.93
C CYS A 39 -12.98 -14.60 -12.52
N GLY A 40 -12.85 -15.68 -11.73
CA GLY A 40 -12.27 -16.95 -12.14
C GLY A 40 -10.75 -16.96 -12.18
N TYR A 41 -10.09 -16.08 -11.40
CA TYR A 41 -8.64 -16.11 -11.21
C TYR A 41 -8.29 -16.73 -9.86
N HIS A 42 -7.32 -17.62 -9.84
CA HIS A 42 -6.73 -18.16 -8.61
C HIS A 42 -5.57 -17.25 -8.20
N LEU A 43 -5.81 -16.36 -7.22
CA LEU A 43 -4.79 -15.47 -6.67
C LEU A 43 -4.35 -15.96 -5.30
N GLU A 44 -3.06 -16.16 -5.11
CA GLU A 44 -2.44 -16.38 -3.79
C GLU A 44 -1.45 -15.27 -3.47
N ILE A 45 -1.46 -14.85 -2.20
CA ILE A 45 -0.46 -13.91 -1.69
C ILE A 45 0.77 -14.72 -1.26
N LEU A 46 1.93 -14.25 -1.67
CA LEU A 46 3.19 -14.88 -1.30
C LEU A 46 3.38 -14.87 0.22
N PRO A 47 3.83 -15.97 0.83
CA PRO A 47 4.06 -16.04 2.27
C PRO A 47 5.20 -15.11 2.70
N GLU A 48 5.21 -14.80 3.98
CA GLU A 48 6.35 -14.17 4.62
C GLU A 48 7.46 -15.21 4.79
N GLU A 49 8.64 -14.90 4.25
CA GLU A 49 9.83 -15.73 4.35
C GLU A 49 10.99 -14.91 4.90
N ASN A 50 11.87 -15.55 5.64
CA ASN A 50 13.05 -14.91 6.18
C ASN A 50 14.14 -14.76 5.12
N ASN A 51 14.99 -13.74 5.29
CA ASN A 51 16.18 -13.52 4.47
C ASN A 51 15.91 -13.49 2.95
N LEU A 52 14.85 -12.81 2.54
CA LEU A 52 14.47 -12.66 1.13
C LEU A 52 15.60 -12.12 0.23
N PRO A 53 16.48 -11.21 0.68
CA PRO A 53 17.62 -10.76 -0.13
C PRO A 53 18.54 -11.88 -0.58
N ALA A 54 18.74 -12.93 0.21
CA ALA A 54 19.59 -14.06 -0.18
C ALA A 54 19.07 -14.79 -1.42
N TYR A 55 17.75 -14.81 -1.65
CA TYR A 55 17.16 -15.41 -2.84
C TYR A 55 17.31 -14.52 -4.08
N SER A 56 17.26 -13.20 -3.94
CA SER A 56 17.19 -12.27 -5.06
C SER A 56 18.54 -11.67 -5.49
N LEU A 57 19.43 -11.35 -4.54
CA LEU A 57 20.71 -10.67 -4.81
C LEU A 57 21.62 -11.39 -5.83
N PRO A 58 21.63 -12.73 -5.94
CA PRO A 58 22.37 -13.39 -7.03
C PRO A 58 21.88 -13.04 -8.45
N TYR A 59 20.67 -12.52 -8.59
CA TYR A 59 20.01 -12.30 -9.87
C TYR A 59 19.66 -10.85 -10.18
N ILE A 60 19.66 -9.98 -9.16
CA ILE A 60 19.40 -8.54 -9.26
C ILE A 60 20.58 -7.78 -8.66
N SER A 61 20.90 -6.58 -9.20
CA SER A 61 21.94 -5.73 -8.62
C SER A 61 21.51 -5.20 -7.24
N GLY A 62 22.44 -5.16 -6.28
CA GLY A 62 22.25 -4.54 -4.97
C GLY A 62 21.93 -3.03 -5.01
N ASP A 63 22.16 -2.37 -6.17
CA ASP A 63 21.79 -0.96 -6.38
C ASP A 63 20.29 -0.73 -6.54
N TYR A 64 19.49 -1.80 -6.72
CA TYR A 64 18.04 -1.66 -6.78
C TYR A 64 17.49 -1.28 -5.40
N CYS A 65 16.37 -0.54 -5.40
CA CYS A 65 15.68 -0.21 -4.16
C CYS A 65 15.12 -1.46 -3.48
N LEU A 66 15.07 -1.44 -2.16
CA LEU A 66 14.67 -2.59 -1.33
C LEU A 66 13.38 -3.29 -1.78
N PRO A 67 12.28 -2.60 -2.19
CA PRO A 67 11.08 -3.28 -2.68
C PRO A 67 11.34 -4.26 -3.82
N ALA A 68 12.18 -3.90 -4.81
CA ALA A 68 12.49 -4.80 -5.92
C ALA A 68 13.23 -6.06 -5.46
N VAL A 69 14.15 -5.91 -4.50
CA VAL A 69 14.91 -7.02 -3.90
C VAL A 69 13.96 -7.96 -3.14
N LEU A 70 13.04 -7.40 -2.33
CA LEU A 70 12.10 -8.17 -1.54
C LEU A 70 11.03 -8.86 -2.41
N ILE A 71 10.48 -8.17 -3.40
CA ILE A 71 9.48 -8.73 -4.33
C ILE A 71 10.07 -9.93 -5.09
N LEU A 72 11.25 -9.76 -5.69
CA LEU A 72 11.94 -10.86 -6.38
C LEU A 72 12.30 -11.97 -5.40
N GLY A 73 12.75 -11.63 -4.20
CA GLY A 73 13.05 -12.58 -3.13
C GLY A 73 11.85 -13.45 -2.78
N GLN A 74 10.67 -12.86 -2.57
CA GLN A 74 9.42 -13.59 -2.32
C GLN A 74 9.09 -14.56 -3.47
N MET A 75 9.24 -14.12 -4.73
CA MET A 75 8.96 -14.94 -5.90
C MET A 75 9.90 -16.14 -5.97
N LEU A 76 11.21 -15.93 -5.79
CA LEU A 76 12.20 -16.99 -5.84
C LEU A 76 12.11 -17.96 -4.65
N ALA A 77 11.87 -17.43 -3.44
CA ALA A 77 11.63 -18.25 -2.26
C ALA A 77 10.41 -19.15 -2.45
N ALA A 78 9.31 -18.64 -3.01
CA ALA A 78 8.11 -19.41 -3.30
C ALA A 78 8.39 -20.58 -4.27
N ILE A 79 9.19 -20.36 -5.32
CA ILE A 79 9.59 -21.42 -6.26
C ILE A 79 10.46 -22.46 -5.54
N GLN A 80 11.46 -22.00 -4.77
CA GLN A 80 12.44 -22.89 -4.12
C GLN A 80 11.87 -23.64 -2.93
N SER A 81 10.79 -23.16 -2.34
CA SER A 81 10.08 -23.87 -1.25
C SER A 81 9.48 -25.22 -1.66
N GLY A 82 9.33 -25.48 -2.97
CA GLY A 82 8.66 -26.65 -3.51
C GLY A 82 7.12 -26.65 -3.31
N ARG A 83 6.56 -25.62 -2.67
CA ARG A 83 5.11 -25.47 -2.48
C ARG A 83 4.36 -25.28 -3.79
N PHE A 84 4.99 -24.61 -4.75
CA PHE A 84 4.41 -24.29 -6.04
C PHE A 84 5.18 -24.96 -7.17
N GLN A 85 4.45 -25.53 -8.12
CA GLN A 85 5.04 -26.09 -9.33
C GLN A 85 5.29 -24.96 -10.34
N PRO A 86 6.54 -24.74 -10.83
CA PRO A 86 6.87 -23.61 -11.71
C PRO A 86 6.07 -23.53 -13.01
N ASP A 87 5.57 -24.67 -13.51
CA ASP A 87 4.74 -24.79 -14.71
C ASP A 87 3.22 -24.58 -14.44
N ARG A 88 2.85 -24.32 -13.20
CA ARG A 88 1.47 -24.08 -12.74
C ARG A 88 1.26 -22.74 -12.06
N ILE A 89 2.21 -21.84 -12.17
CA ILE A 89 2.15 -20.52 -11.58
C ILE A 89 2.38 -19.40 -12.59
N ALA A 90 1.90 -18.21 -12.25
CA ALA A 90 2.28 -16.94 -12.84
C ALA A 90 2.51 -15.93 -11.73
N PHE A 91 3.41 -14.98 -11.92
CA PHE A 91 3.58 -13.87 -11.00
C PHE A 91 2.76 -12.67 -11.44
N MET A 92 2.32 -11.87 -10.44
CA MET A 92 1.67 -10.59 -10.68
C MET A 92 2.50 -9.49 -10.02
N GLU A 93 2.78 -8.44 -10.77
CA GLU A 93 3.58 -7.32 -10.32
C GLU A 93 2.78 -6.01 -10.40
N PRO A 94 2.48 -5.36 -9.26
CA PRO A 94 1.96 -3.99 -9.25
C PRO A 94 3.05 -3.02 -9.76
N GLN A 95 2.79 -2.36 -10.86
CA GLN A 95 3.77 -1.46 -11.48
C GLN A 95 3.33 -0.01 -11.36
N ALA A 96 4.16 0.82 -10.72
CA ALA A 96 4.03 2.27 -10.75
C ALA A 96 4.63 2.83 -12.05
N GLY A 97 4.05 3.91 -12.56
CA GLY A 97 4.56 4.60 -13.74
C GLY A 97 5.64 5.64 -13.42
N GLY A 98 6.07 6.38 -14.45
CA GLY A 98 6.97 7.53 -14.32
C GLY A 98 8.45 7.19 -14.17
N ALA A 99 9.23 8.13 -13.64
CA ALA A 99 10.67 8.03 -13.48
C ALA A 99 11.12 7.18 -12.27
N CYS A 100 10.19 6.61 -11.51
CA CYS A 100 10.49 5.66 -10.43
C CYS A 100 11.04 4.35 -11.02
N ARG A 101 11.97 3.70 -10.31
CA ARG A 101 12.48 2.36 -10.67
C ARG A 101 11.36 1.32 -10.74
N ALA A 102 10.28 1.48 -9.96
CA ALA A 102 9.09 0.64 -10.02
C ALA A 102 8.43 0.65 -11.41
N GLY A 103 8.61 1.68 -12.22
CA GLY A 103 8.21 1.70 -13.63
C GLY A 103 8.91 0.66 -14.51
N ASN A 104 9.98 0.01 -14.02
CA ASN A 104 10.73 -1.02 -14.75
C ASN A 104 10.83 -2.36 -13.99
N TYR A 105 10.15 -2.54 -12.85
CA TYR A 105 10.19 -3.80 -12.10
C TYR A 105 9.80 -4.99 -12.95
N TYR A 106 8.77 -4.86 -13.77
CA TYR A 106 8.32 -5.90 -14.69
C TYR A 106 9.47 -6.49 -15.52
N ASN A 107 10.24 -5.64 -16.23
CA ASN A 107 11.35 -6.11 -17.04
C ASN A 107 12.50 -6.67 -16.19
N THR A 108 12.80 -6.03 -15.07
CA THR A 108 13.84 -6.46 -14.13
C THR A 108 13.53 -7.85 -13.58
N ILE A 109 12.31 -8.10 -13.12
CA ILE A 109 11.85 -9.39 -12.61
C ILE A 109 11.97 -10.47 -13.69
N ILE A 110 11.48 -10.21 -14.91
CA ILE A 110 11.58 -11.16 -16.02
C ILE A 110 13.04 -11.52 -16.32
N GLN A 111 13.94 -10.54 -16.35
CA GLN A 111 15.36 -10.81 -16.62
C GLN A 111 16.00 -11.59 -15.46
N SER A 112 15.64 -11.29 -14.22
CA SER A 112 16.13 -12.00 -13.05
C SER A 112 15.61 -13.43 -12.98
N LEU A 113 14.33 -13.67 -13.29
CA LEU A 113 13.76 -15.01 -13.39
C LEU A 113 14.45 -15.83 -14.51
N LYS A 114 14.76 -15.21 -15.65
CA LYS A 114 15.53 -15.88 -16.71
C LYS A 114 16.93 -16.28 -16.27
N LYS A 115 17.64 -15.39 -15.57
CA LYS A 115 18.96 -15.71 -14.99
C LYS A 115 18.89 -16.84 -13.97
N ALA A 116 17.81 -16.91 -13.20
CA ALA A 116 17.55 -17.96 -12.21
C ALA A 116 17.06 -19.28 -12.83
N GLY A 117 16.85 -19.36 -14.14
CA GLY A 117 16.37 -20.57 -14.84
C GLY A 117 14.85 -20.71 -14.91
N TYR A 118 14.08 -19.68 -14.52
CA TYR A 118 12.62 -19.69 -14.46
C TYR A 118 11.96 -18.74 -15.48
N GLY A 119 12.62 -18.50 -16.61
CA GLY A 119 12.13 -17.58 -17.63
C GLY A 119 10.83 -18.01 -18.34
N GLN A 120 10.36 -19.24 -18.13
CA GLN A 120 9.09 -19.77 -18.62
C GLN A 120 7.89 -19.30 -17.79
N ILE A 121 8.08 -18.84 -16.56
CA ILE A 121 6.98 -18.39 -15.70
C ILE A 121 6.46 -17.03 -16.19
N PRO A 122 5.15 -16.89 -16.51
CA PRO A 122 4.58 -15.62 -16.90
C PRO A 122 4.59 -14.60 -15.75
N VAL A 123 4.87 -13.34 -16.09
CA VAL A 123 4.73 -12.21 -15.17
C VAL A 123 3.65 -11.29 -15.71
N ILE A 124 2.60 -11.04 -14.93
CA ILE A 124 1.49 -10.17 -15.27
C ILE A 124 1.74 -8.79 -14.65
N SER A 125 1.81 -7.74 -15.45
CA SER A 125 1.89 -6.37 -14.96
C SER A 125 0.50 -5.82 -14.62
N LEU A 126 0.31 -5.38 -13.36
CA LEU A 126 -0.88 -4.62 -12.94
C LEU A 126 -0.68 -3.13 -13.23
N ASN A 127 -0.60 -2.79 -14.48
CA ASN A 127 -0.55 -1.41 -14.94
C ASN A 127 -1.84 -1.05 -15.68
N ALA A 128 -2.66 -0.18 -15.10
CA ALA A 128 -3.92 0.27 -15.72
C ALA A 128 -3.68 0.99 -17.07
N PHE A 129 -2.49 1.53 -17.27
CA PHE A 129 -2.06 2.25 -18.47
C PHE A 129 -0.99 1.49 -19.26
N GLY A 130 -0.67 0.26 -18.86
CA GLY A 130 0.42 -0.56 -19.39
C GLY A 130 0.19 -1.03 -20.83
N LYS A 131 1.31 -1.24 -21.51
CA LYS A 131 1.34 -1.76 -22.88
C LYS A 131 1.38 -3.28 -22.91
N GLU A 132 1.61 -3.92 -21.78
CA GLU A 132 1.71 -5.38 -21.64
C GLU A 132 0.31 -5.98 -21.69
N LYS A 133 0.10 -6.87 -22.65
CA LYS A 133 -1.17 -7.59 -22.82
C LYS A 133 -0.94 -9.08 -22.69
N HIS A 134 -1.78 -9.72 -21.86
CA HIS A 134 -1.82 -11.15 -21.70
C HIS A 134 -3.20 -11.67 -22.13
N ALA A 135 -3.27 -12.64 -23.02
CA ALA A 135 -4.54 -13.14 -23.53
C ALA A 135 -5.42 -13.78 -22.43
N GLY A 136 -4.79 -14.29 -21.36
CA GLY A 136 -5.48 -14.90 -20.21
C GLY A 136 -5.85 -13.93 -19.08
N PHE A 137 -5.32 -12.69 -19.08
CA PHE A 137 -5.61 -11.73 -18.04
C PHE A 137 -6.19 -10.44 -18.59
N THR A 138 -7.32 -10.03 -18.04
CA THR A 138 -8.02 -8.80 -18.44
C THR A 138 -8.66 -8.14 -17.23
N ILE A 139 -8.40 -6.85 -17.04
CA ILE A 139 -9.08 -6.03 -16.04
C ILE A 139 -10.48 -5.69 -16.58
N THR A 140 -11.46 -6.53 -16.22
CA THR A 140 -12.87 -6.30 -16.60
C THR A 140 -13.50 -5.24 -15.68
N PRO A 141 -14.57 -4.54 -16.10
CA PRO A 141 -15.32 -3.65 -15.21
C PRO A 141 -15.77 -4.33 -13.92
N LYS A 142 -16.12 -5.62 -13.99
CA LYS A 142 -16.48 -6.42 -12.80
C LYS A 142 -15.31 -6.58 -11.85
N LEU A 143 -14.13 -6.94 -12.34
CA LEU A 143 -12.92 -7.07 -11.52
C LEU A 143 -12.55 -5.72 -10.91
N LEU A 144 -12.50 -4.66 -11.71
CA LEU A 144 -12.18 -3.31 -11.24
C LEU A 144 -13.12 -2.86 -10.11
N PHE A 145 -14.44 -2.99 -10.30
CA PHE A 145 -15.43 -2.60 -9.29
C PHE A 145 -15.26 -3.37 -7.97
N ARG A 146 -14.95 -4.68 -8.04
CA ARG A 146 -14.74 -5.53 -6.87
C ARG A 146 -13.40 -5.24 -6.19
N THR A 147 -12.36 -4.95 -6.95
CA THR A 147 -11.07 -4.53 -6.43
C THR A 147 -11.17 -3.18 -5.70
N ILE A 148 -11.88 -2.20 -6.26
CA ILE A 148 -12.16 -0.93 -5.58
C ILE A 148 -12.94 -1.18 -4.28
N ALA A 149 -13.92 -2.06 -4.27
CA ALA A 149 -14.65 -2.40 -3.05
C ALA A 149 -13.73 -3.06 -2.01
N ALA A 150 -12.85 -3.98 -2.43
CA ALA A 150 -11.87 -4.63 -1.59
C ALA A 150 -10.90 -3.63 -0.93
N VAL A 151 -10.40 -2.67 -1.71
CA VAL A 151 -9.51 -1.61 -1.21
C VAL A 151 -10.23 -0.73 -0.18
N CYS A 152 -11.45 -0.26 -0.47
CA CYS A 152 -12.20 0.59 0.46
C CYS A 152 -12.55 -0.13 1.78
N PHE A 153 -12.92 -1.41 1.72
CA PHE A 153 -13.17 -2.20 2.93
C PHE A 153 -11.88 -2.48 3.69
N GLY A 154 -10.78 -2.76 2.99
CA GLY A 154 -9.47 -2.96 3.60
C GLY A 154 -9.00 -1.72 4.35
N ASP A 155 -9.09 -0.54 3.74
CA ASP A 155 -8.75 0.74 4.38
C ASP A 155 -9.62 1.03 5.60
N LEU A 156 -10.94 0.83 5.50
CA LEU A 156 -11.84 1.00 6.63
C LEU A 156 -11.45 0.08 7.79
N LEU A 157 -11.25 -1.21 7.53
CA LEU A 157 -10.87 -2.18 8.54
C LEU A 157 -9.51 -1.85 9.17
N MET A 158 -8.52 -1.44 8.36
CA MET A 158 -7.21 -1.00 8.82
C MET A 158 -7.31 0.24 9.71
N THR A 159 -8.02 1.27 9.25
CA THR A 159 -8.21 2.54 9.98
C THR A 159 -8.84 2.32 11.35
N LEU A 160 -9.87 1.49 11.44
CA LEU A 160 -10.53 1.19 12.69
C LEU A 160 -9.68 0.28 13.60
N TYR A 161 -9.01 -0.72 13.01
CA TYR A 161 -8.11 -1.60 13.74
C TYR A 161 -7.00 -0.82 14.43
N GLN A 162 -6.32 0.08 13.73
CA GLN A 162 -5.22 0.89 14.26
C GLN A 162 -5.68 1.84 15.38
N GLN A 163 -6.94 2.31 15.34
CA GLN A 163 -7.47 3.21 16.36
C GLN A 163 -8.03 2.50 17.60
N VAL A 164 -8.39 1.22 17.52
CA VAL A 164 -8.95 0.45 18.63
C VAL A 164 -7.89 -0.41 19.31
N ARG A 165 -7.06 -1.10 18.50
CA ARG A 165 -6.09 -2.11 18.96
C ARG A 165 -5.19 -1.67 20.11
N PRO A 166 -4.62 -0.43 20.10
CA PRO A 166 -3.75 0.02 21.18
C PRO A 166 -4.48 0.22 22.54
N TYR A 167 -5.80 0.40 22.49
CA TYR A 167 -6.61 0.78 23.64
C TYR A 167 -7.56 -0.32 24.11
N GLU A 168 -7.63 -1.49 23.44
CA GLU A 168 -8.56 -2.55 23.80
C GLU A 168 -8.33 -3.05 25.25
N CYS A 169 -9.42 -3.20 26.01
CA CYS A 169 -9.36 -3.72 27.39
C CYS A 169 -8.96 -5.19 27.42
N ARG A 170 -9.44 -5.97 26.46
CA ARG A 170 -9.15 -7.38 26.33
C ARG A 170 -8.38 -7.63 25.05
N MET A 171 -7.15 -8.10 25.22
CA MET A 171 -6.27 -8.43 24.10
C MET A 171 -6.94 -9.42 23.13
N GLY A 172 -7.06 -9.02 21.85
CA GLY A 172 -7.59 -9.84 20.78
C GLY A 172 -9.02 -9.52 20.37
N ASP A 173 -9.77 -8.68 21.07
CA ASP A 173 -11.14 -8.31 20.70
C ASP A 173 -11.18 -7.57 19.36
N THR A 174 -10.23 -6.64 19.14
CA THR A 174 -10.08 -5.94 17.86
C THR A 174 -9.77 -6.90 16.72
N GLN A 175 -8.86 -7.85 16.95
CA GLN A 175 -8.51 -8.86 15.95
C GLN A 175 -9.69 -9.78 15.63
N ALA A 176 -10.47 -10.19 16.63
CA ALA A 176 -11.67 -11.01 16.43
C ALA A 176 -12.75 -10.28 15.63
N CYS A 177 -12.97 -9.00 15.92
CA CYS A 177 -13.89 -8.14 15.16
C CYS A 177 -13.43 -7.99 13.71
N TRP A 178 -12.15 -7.68 13.50
CA TRP A 178 -11.54 -7.57 12.16
C TRP A 178 -11.71 -8.87 11.37
N LYS A 179 -11.36 -10.03 11.95
CA LYS A 179 -11.45 -11.34 11.30
C LYS A 179 -12.87 -11.65 10.86
N ARG A 180 -13.85 -11.48 11.75
CA ARG A 180 -15.28 -11.68 11.46
C ARG A 180 -15.76 -10.84 10.27
N TRP A 181 -15.41 -9.55 10.26
CA TRP A 181 -15.79 -8.68 9.16
C TRP A 181 -15.05 -9.00 7.87
N ASN A 182 -13.75 -9.28 7.94
CA ASN A 182 -12.96 -9.65 6.79
C ASN A 182 -13.53 -10.90 6.08
N GLU A 183 -13.87 -11.95 6.82
CA GLU A 183 -14.49 -13.17 6.28
C GLU A 183 -15.84 -12.87 5.60
N LYS A 184 -16.69 -12.09 6.26
CA LYS A 184 -18.01 -11.68 5.72
C LYS A 184 -17.86 -10.85 4.44
N LEU A 185 -16.92 -9.94 4.40
CA LEU A 185 -16.66 -9.06 3.25
C LEU A 185 -16.04 -9.84 2.07
N CYS A 186 -15.16 -10.79 2.34
CA CYS A 186 -14.64 -11.71 1.33
C CYS A 186 -15.79 -12.45 0.62
N GLU A 187 -16.77 -12.95 1.37
CA GLU A 187 -17.93 -13.59 0.79
C GLU A 187 -18.79 -12.62 -0.04
N TYR A 188 -19.04 -11.41 0.46
CA TYR A 188 -19.79 -10.40 -0.28
C TYR A 188 -19.12 -10.02 -1.61
N ILE A 189 -17.80 -9.87 -1.61
CA ILE A 189 -17.02 -9.56 -2.81
C ILE A 189 -17.04 -10.76 -3.77
N ARG A 190 -16.84 -11.98 -3.27
CA ARG A 190 -16.83 -13.20 -4.10
C ARG A 190 -18.14 -13.40 -4.84
N VAL A 191 -19.26 -13.30 -4.13
CA VAL A 191 -20.59 -13.51 -4.71
C VAL A 191 -21.08 -12.26 -5.48
N GLY A 192 -20.60 -11.08 -5.13
CA GLY A 192 -21.04 -9.80 -5.69
C GLY A 192 -22.32 -9.27 -5.07
N LYS A 193 -22.66 -9.73 -3.86
CA LYS A 193 -23.80 -9.23 -3.09
C LYS A 193 -23.32 -8.15 -2.09
N ASN A 194 -24.20 -7.20 -1.77
CA ASN A 194 -23.97 -6.15 -0.77
C ASN A 194 -22.76 -5.21 -1.05
N ILE A 195 -22.26 -5.16 -2.29
CA ILE A 195 -21.12 -4.31 -2.67
C ILE A 195 -21.49 -3.12 -3.58
N SER A 196 -22.79 -2.90 -3.88
CA SER A 196 -23.22 -1.66 -4.54
C SER A 196 -22.95 -0.45 -3.65
N LEU A 197 -22.81 0.75 -4.22
CA LEU A 197 -22.50 1.97 -3.45
C LEU A 197 -23.42 2.16 -2.24
N LYS A 198 -24.75 1.98 -2.41
CA LYS A 198 -25.72 2.07 -1.32
C LYS A 198 -25.44 1.02 -0.24
N LYS A 199 -25.24 -0.23 -0.64
CA LYS A 199 -25.00 -1.35 0.28
C LYS A 199 -23.65 -1.23 1.00
N ARG A 200 -22.62 -0.74 0.32
CA ARG A 200 -21.32 -0.46 0.96
C ARG A 200 -21.46 0.54 2.10
N ARG A 201 -22.22 1.63 1.93
CA ARG A 201 -22.47 2.61 3.01
C ARG A 201 -23.16 1.98 4.22
N GLU A 202 -24.13 1.09 4.00
CA GLU A 202 -24.77 0.32 5.07
C GLU A 202 -23.72 -0.55 5.81
N GLN A 203 -22.85 -1.24 5.07
CA GLN A 203 -21.78 -2.05 5.66
C GLN A 203 -20.75 -1.18 6.41
N TYR A 204 -20.32 -0.04 5.86
CA TYR A 204 -19.38 0.85 6.52
C TYR A 204 -19.90 1.28 7.91
N ARG A 205 -21.16 1.68 8.02
CA ARG A 205 -21.78 2.07 9.31
C ARG A 205 -21.82 0.89 10.29
N GLN A 206 -22.16 -0.30 9.83
CA GLN A 206 -22.18 -1.49 10.69
C GLN A 206 -20.78 -1.86 11.18
N ILE A 207 -19.76 -1.79 10.33
CA ILE A 207 -18.37 -2.03 10.71
C ILE A 207 -17.93 -1.01 11.77
N VAL A 208 -18.15 0.27 11.51
CA VAL A 208 -17.82 1.36 12.45
C VAL A 208 -18.52 1.15 13.79
N HIS A 209 -19.81 0.82 13.78
CA HIS A 209 -20.58 0.52 14.99
C HIS A 209 -19.99 -0.64 15.78
N ASP A 210 -19.65 -1.75 15.11
CA ASP A 210 -19.11 -2.94 15.78
C ASP A 210 -17.74 -2.67 16.40
N PHE A 211 -16.85 -1.93 15.70
CA PHE A 211 -15.57 -1.52 16.27
C PHE A 211 -15.74 -0.51 17.42
N ALA A 212 -16.73 0.39 17.35
CA ALA A 212 -17.05 1.32 18.42
C ALA A 212 -17.58 0.62 19.69
N GLY A 213 -18.20 -0.55 19.54
CA GLY A 213 -18.66 -1.38 20.64
C GLY A 213 -17.55 -2.14 21.39
N ILE A 214 -16.32 -2.16 20.90
CA ILE A 214 -15.19 -2.81 21.60
C ILE A 214 -14.81 -1.95 22.82
N PRO A 215 -14.78 -2.54 24.04
CA PRO A 215 -14.34 -1.83 25.24
C PRO A 215 -12.88 -1.39 25.12
N VAL A 216 -12.61 -0.13 25.48
CA VAL A 216 -11.26 0.43 25.50
C VAL A 216 -10.96 1.11 26.82
N GLU A 217 -9.69 1.11 27.17
CA GLU A 217 -9.14 1.86 28.30
C GLU A 217 -8.77 3.29 27.88
N GLU A 218 -9.12 4.27 28.72
CA GLU A 218 -8.60 5.62 28.58
C GLU A 218 -7.18 5.66 29.12
N LYS A 219 -6.20 5.42 28.25
CA LYS A 219 -4.79 5.55 28.59
C LYS A 219 -4.10 6.55 27.67
N LYS A 220 -3.23 7.37 28.26
CA LYS A 220 -2.40 8.29 27.48
C LYS A 220 -1.28 7.49 26.81
N MET A 221 -1.34 7.39 25.50
CA MET A 221 -0.31 6.73 24.68
C MET A 221 0.40 7.76 23.80
N ARG A 222 1.67 7.47 23.50
CA ARG A 222 2.43 8.22 22.51
C ARG A 222 1.82 7.97 21.13
N ARG A 223 1.47 9.04 20.42
CA ARG A 223 0.83 8.96 19.12
C ARG A 223 1.87 9.05 18.01
N VAL A 224 1.92 8.04 17.14
CA VAL A 224 2.89 7.92 16.04
C VAL A 224 2.15 7.85 14.71
N GLY A 225 2.39 8.84 13.85
CA GLY A 225 1.96 8.81 12.45
C GLY A 225 3.00 8.08 11.61
N ILE A 226 2.56 7.31 10.62
CA ILE A 226 3.41 6.61 9.65
C ILE A 226 3.06 7.12 8.26
N ALA A 227 4.02 7.76 7.59
CA ALA A 227 3.95 8.23 6.22
C ALA A 227 5.15 7.67 5.44
N GLY A 228 5.19 7.83 4.13
CA GLY A 228 6.34 7.46 3.34
C GLY A 228 6.05 6.53 2.17
N GLU A 229 7.10 5.87 1.67
CA GLU A 229 7.08 5.05 0.46
C GLU A 229 6.06 3.90 0.57
N ILE A 230 5.27 3.74 -0.46
CA ILE A 230 4.06 2.91 -0.46
C ILE A 230 4.32 1.45 -0.08
N TYR A 231 5.38 0.82 -0.62
CA TYR A 231 5.68 -0.57 -0.32
C TYR A 231 6.15 -0.73 1.14
N ILE A 232 7.08 0.10 1.59
CA ILE A 232 7.60 0.05 2.96
C ILE A 232 6.48 0.37 3.97
N LYS A 233 5.66 1.36 3.69
CA LYS A 233 4.55 1.75 4.57
C LYS A 233 3.57 0.60 4.83
N PHE A 234 3.16 -0.11 3.79
CA PHE A 234 2.09 -1.12 3.89
C PHE A 234 2.57 -2.55 4.07
N SER A 235 3.83 -2.87 3.69
CA SER A 235 4.34 -4.23 3.74
C SER A 235 4.95 -4.57 5.10
N PRO A 236 4.41 -5.54 5.86
CA PRO A 236 5.03 -5.98 7.10
C PRO A 236 6.45 -6.53 6.89
N ILE A 237 6.71 -7.14 5.73
CA ILE A 237 8.04 -7.62 5.35
C ILE A 237 8.96 -6.43 5.05
N GLY A 238 8.44 -5.42 4.33
CA GLY A 238 9.21 -4.23 3.94
C GLY A 238 9.61 -3.36 5.11
N ASN A 239 8.75 -3.24 6.13
CA ASN A 239 8.95 -2.42 7.32
C ASN A 239 9.28 -3.24 8.59
N GLU A 240 9.61 -4.53 8.43
CA GLU A 240 9.99 -5.43 9.52
C GLU A 240 8.97 -5.42 10.68
N HIS A 241 7.68 -5.47 10.34
CA HIS A 241 6.58 -5.45 11.30
C HIS A 241 6.55 -4.21 12.21
N LEU A 242 6.79 -3.03 11.65
CA LEU A 242 6.79 -1.75 12.38
C LEU A 242 5.59 -1.57 13.31
N GLU A 243 4.38 -1.94 12.87
CA GLU A 243 3.18 -1.86 13.72
C GLU A 243 3.31 -2.69 14.99
N ARG A 244 3.85 -3.91 14.91
CA ARG A 244 4.09 -4.77 16.08
C ARG A 244 5.16 -4.18 17.00
N PHE A 245 6.20 -3.58 16.41
CA PHE A 245 7.23 -2.90 17.19
C PHE A 245 6.65 -1.72 17.97
N LEU A 246 5.87 -0.84 17.32
CA LEU A 246 5.22 0.30 17.98
C LEU A 246 4.25 -0.12 19.09
N GLN A 247 3.51 -1.22 18.88
CA GLN A 247 2.64 -1.80 19.92
C GLN A 247 3.45 -2.24 21.15
N LYS A 248 4.61 -2.88 20.96
CA LYS A 248 5.50 -3.28 22.08
C LYS A 248 6.09 -2.08 22.82
N GLN A 249 6.12 -0.90 22.21
CA GLN A 249 6.57 0.36 22.80
C GLN A 249 5.42 1.19 23.37
N ASP A 250 4.26 0.61 23.59
CA ASP A 250 3.04 1.28 24.06
C ASP A 250 2.69 2.55 23.27
N CYS A 251 2.83 2.47 21.94
CA CYS A 251 2.47 3.54 21.03
C CYS A 251 1.12 3.26 20.35
N ALA A 252 0.30 4.30 20.26
CA ALA A 252 -0.82 4.35 19.32
C ALA A 252 -0.28 4.83 17.97
N TYR A 253 -0.56 4.10 16.92
CA TYR A 253 -0.02 4.40 15.59
C TYR A 253 -1.12 4.49 14.54
N ARG A 254 -0.81 5.18 13.44
CA ARG A 254 -1.69 5.32 12.31
C ARG A 254 -0.92 5.56 11.01
N MET A 255 -1.41 4.98 9.94
CA MET A 255 -1.05 5.30 8.57
C MET A 255 -2.30 5.63 7.75
N GLY A 256 -2.17 6.46 6.72
CA GLY A 256 -3.26 6.75 5.79
C GLY A 256 -3.61 5.55 4.91
N GLY A 257 -4.86 5.49 4.44
CA GLY A 257 -5.37 4.41 3.60
C GLY A 257 -4.80 4.40 2.18
N PHE A 258 -4.90 3.25 1.51
CA PHE A 258 -4.44 3.04 0.15
C PHE A 258 -5.30 3.77 -0.90
N VAL A 259 -6.56 4.11 -0.58
CA VAL A 259 -7.45 4.88 -1.47
C VAL A 259 -6.84 6.22 -1.86
N ASN A 260 -6.18 6.92 -0.93
CA ASN A 260 -5.48 8.18 -1.22
C ASN A 260 -4.38 7.99 -2.28
N TYR A 261 -3.60 6.91 -2.18
CA TYR A 261 -2.60 6.58 -3.17
C TYR A 261 -3.23 6.24 -4.54
N ALA A 262 -4.34 5.50 -4.55
CA ALA A 262 -5.06 5.18 -5.78
C ALA A 262 -5.60 6.44 -6.49
N ILE A 263 -6.12 7.42 -5.72
CA ILE A 263 -6.55 8.72 -6.28
C ILE A 263 -5.33 9.49 -6.78
N TYR A 264 -4.24 9.52 -6.00
CA TYR A 264 -2.98 10.17 -6.35
C TYR A 264 -2.41 9.67 -7.70
N LEU A 265 -2.45 8.37 -7.96
CA LEU A 265 -1.99 7.82 -9.25
C LEU A 265 -2.77 8.41 -10.43
N VAL A 266 -4.09 8.49 -10.32
CA VAL A 266 -4.94 9.05 -11.39
C VAL A 266 -4.76 10.57 -11.50
N ASP A 267 -4.60 11.26 -10.37
CA ASP A 267 -4.35 12.70 -10.30
C ASP A 267 -2.99 13.06 -10.91
N SER A 268 -1.96 12.25 -10.67
CA SER A 268 -0.63 12.41 -11.24
C SER A 268 -0.64 12.33 -12.77
N GLU A 269 -1.38 11.37 -13.33
CA GLU A 269 -1.57 11.27 -14.78
C GLU A 269 -2.34 12.47 -15.34
N ARG A 270 -3.36 12.95 -14.64
CA ARG A 270 -4.10 14.16 -15.01
C ARG A 270 -3.19 15.40 -15.02
N GLU A 271 -2.37 15.57 -13.99
CA GLU A 271 -1.43 16.70 -13.92
C GLU A 271 -0.36 16.62 -15.02
N GLU A 272 0.12 15.40 -15.36
CA GLU A 272 1.03 15.23 -16.51
C GLU A 272 0.40 15.69 -17.81
N GLN A 273 -0.85 15.27 -18.08
CA GLN A 273 -1.56 15.68 -19.28
C GLN A 273 -1.76 17.22 -19.36
N LYS A 274 -1.92 17.88 -18.21
CA LYS A 274 -1.99 19.34 -18.17
C LYS A 274 -0.64 19.99 -18.47
N LEU A 275 0.43 19.48 -17.88
CA LEU A 275 1.79 20.02 -18.04
C LEU A 275 2.36 19.75 -19.46
N CYS A 276 2.06 18.59 -20.04
CA CYS A 276 2.60 18.15 -21.32
C CYS A 276 1.67 18.42 -22.51
N GLY A 277 0.57 19.14 -22.32
CA GLY A 277 -0.33 19.53 -23.40
C GLY A 277 -1.27 18.41 -23.89
N GLY A 278 -1.70 17.51 -23.00
CA GLY A 278 -2.61 16.42 -23.32
C GLY A 278 -4.01 16.86 -23.76
N GLY A 279 -4.69 16.00 -24.51
CA GLY A 279 -6.00 16.29 -25.09
C GLY A 279 -7.10 16.51 -24.03
N ARG A 280 -7.98 17.51 -24.27
CA ARG A 280 -9.10 17.86 -23.38
C ARG A 280 -10.04 16.69 -23.07
N MET A 281 -10.24 15.76 -24.00
CA MET A 281 -11.09 14.58 -23.81
C MET A 281 -10.49 13.63 -22.76
N MET A 282 -9.18 13.41 -22.79
CA MET A 282 -8.45 12.56 -21.84
C MET A 282 -8.50 13.19 -20.44
N GLN A 283 -8.29 14.51 -20.33
CA GLN A 283 -8.41 15.24 -19.06
C GLN A 283 -9.82 15.07 -18.44
N LYS A 284 -10.89 15.20 -19.23
CA LYS A 284 -12.27 14.93 -18.77
C LYS A 284 -12.48 13.50 -18.29
N GLY A 285 -11.81 12.52 -18.91
CA GLY A 285 -11.81 11.13 -18.50
C GLY A 285 -11.20 10.95 -17.11
N TYR A 286 -10.00 11.51 -16.87
CA TYR A 286 -9.37 11.50 -15.55
C TYR A 286 -10.22 12.20 -14.48
N ASP A 287 -10.77 13.38 -14.81
CA ASP A 287 -11.67 14.11 -13.89
C ASP A 287 -12.90 13.27 -13.49
N ALA A 288 -13.47 12.50 -14.41
CA ALA A 288 -14.61 11.63 -14.10
C ALA A 288 -14.21 10.49 -13.15
N VAL A 289 -13.04 9.87 -13.37
CA VAL A 289 -12.51 8.81 -12.50
C VAL A 289 -12.20 9.38 -11.13
N ILE A 290 -11.52 10.53 -11.04
CA ILE A 290 -11.20 11.18 -9.76
C ILE A 290 -12.47 11.50 -8.99
N ARG A 291 -13.48 12.14 -9.61
CA ARG A 291 -14.76 12.41 -8.93
C ARG A 291 -15.45 11.15 -8.39
N TYR A 292 -15.35 10.04 -9.13
CA TYR A 292 -15.88 8.76 -8.66
C TYR A 292 -15.13 8.24 -7.44
N LEU A 293 -13.79 8.29 -7.45
CA LEU A 293 -12.95 7.86 -6.33
C LEU A 293 -13.11 8.76 -5.11
N LEU A 294 -13.16 10.08 -5.29
CA LEU A 294 -13.44 11.05 -4.22
C LEU A 294 -14.80 10.81 -3.56
N ARG A 295 -15.83 10.50 -4.35
CA ARG A 295 -17.14 10.14 -3.80
C ARG A 295 -17.07 8.91 -2.92
N ILE A 296 -16.30 7.90 -3.32
CA ILE A 296 -16.12 6.67 -2.55
C ILE A 296 -15.37 6.96 -1.26
N GLN A 297 -14.27 7.71 -1.33
CA GLN A 297 -13.52 8.16 -0.16
C GLN A 297 -14.40 8.93 0.82
N HIS A 298 -15.18 9.88 0.33
CA HIS A 298 -16.12 10.65 1.14
C HIS A 298 -17.15 9.75 1.84
N ASP A 299 -17.68 8.72 1.17
CA ASP A 299 -18.61 7.76 1.76
C ASP A 299 -17.99 6.98 2.93
N VAL A 300 -16.72 6.57 2.80
CA VAL A 300 -15.96 5.89 3.87
C VAL A 300 -15.72 6.86 5.03
N ASN A 301 -15.10 8.02 4.75
CA ASN A 301 -14.75 9.01 5.75
C ASN A 301 -15.97 9.50 6.54
N ARG A 302 -17.08 9.76 5.85
CA ARG A 302 -18.35 10.14 6.46
C ARG A 302 -18.86 9.05 7.42
N SER A 303 -18.80 7.78 7.02
CA SER A 303 -19.24 6.67 7.87
C SER A 303 -18.40 6.54 9.14
N ILE A 304 -17.08 6.81 9.07
CA ILE A 304 -16.18 6.84 10.22
C ILE A 304 -16.54 8.03 11.16
N SER A 305 -16.77 9.23 10.58
CA SER A 305 -17.10 10.45 11.35
C SER A 305 -18.46 10.35 12.02
N GLU A 306 -19.46 9.73 11.38
CA GLU A 306 -20.80 9.52 11.96
C GLU A 306 -20.75 8.67 13.25
N GLY A 307 -19.70 7.85 13.43
CA GLY A 307 -19.47 7.07 14.65
C GLY A 307 -18.94 7.86 15.85
N ASN A 308 -18.59 9.14 15.70
CA ASN A 308 -18.12 10.10 16.72
C ASN A 308 -16.94 9.66 17.60
N ARG A 309 -16.37 8.47 17.37
CA ARG A 309 -15.25 7.90 18.13
C ARG A 309 -13.96 7.86 17.34
N PHE A 310 -14.07 7.80 16.04
CA PHE A 310 -12.94 7.55 15.15
C PHE A 310 -12.64 8.77 14.28
N VAL A 311 -11.37 8.94 13.97
CA VAL A 311 -10.87 9.97 13.06
C VAL A 311 -10.74 9.37 11.65
N PRO A 312 -11.38 9.94 10.62
CA PRO A 312 -11.24 9.47 9.24
C PRO A 312 -9.85 9.72 8.67
N ASP A 313 -9.55 9.10 7.54
CA ASP A 313 -8.35 9.42 6.76
C ASP A 313 -8.42 10.83 6.18
N GLY A 314 -7.28 11.37 5.73
CA GLY A 314 -7.23 12.66 5.09
C GLY A 314 -8.11 12.69 3.83
N ASP A 315 -8.92 13.72 3.71
CA ASP A 315 -9.61 14.02 2.45
C ASP A 315 -8.58 14.39 1.38
N PHE A 316 -8.65 13.78 0.21
CA PHE A 316 -7.62 13.94 -0.81
C PHE A 316 -7.50 15.39 -1.33
N GLU A 317 -8.61 16.13 -1.45
CA GLU A 317 -8.57 17.53 -1.89
C GLU A 317 -7.89 18.39 -0.82
N ARG A 318 -8.21 18.16 0.47
CA ARG A 318 -7.51 18.82 1.57
C ARG A 318 -6.02 18.46 1.61
N MET A 319 -5.66 17.20 1.38
CA MET A 319 -4.28 16.76 1.31
C MET A 319 -3.52 17.46 0.17
N ARG A 320 -4.14 17.69 -0.97
CA ARG A 320 -3.54 18.48 -2.06
C ARG A 320 -3.23 19.92 -1.63
N GLU A 321 -4.10 20.54 -0.86
CA GLU A 321 -3.88 21.90 -0.31
C GLU A 321 -2.74 21.90 0.71
N LEU A 322 -2.69 20.90 1.59
CA LEU A 322 -1.65 20.76 2.60
C LEU A 322 -0.25 20.54 2.02
N ALA A 323 -0.15 19.92 0.86
CA ALA A 323 1.12 19.72 0.17
C ALA A 323 1.67 21.02 -0.47
N GLU A 324 0.80 21.95 -0.90
CA GLU A 324 1.21 23.14 -1.67
C GLU A 324 2.31 23.99 -1.04
N PRO A 325 2.27 24.30 0.27
CA PRO A 325 3.33 25.08 0.92
C PRO A 325 4.64 24.29 1.09
N VAL A 326 4.63 22.98 0.93
CA VAL A 326 5.77 22.09 1.16
C VAL A 326 6.48 21.74 -0.14
N ILE A 327 5.73 21.28 -1.15
CA ILE A 327 6.25 20.73 -2.40
C ILE A 327 5.31 20.99 -3.57
N ASN A 328 5.86 21.20 -4.75
CA ASN A 328 5.07 21.38 -5.96
C ASN A 328 4.43 20.05 -6.41
N LYS A 329 3.16 20.10 -6.83
CA LYS A 329 2.40 18.92 -7.33
C LYS A 329 2.97 18.33 -8.64
N GLY A 330 3.85 19.02 -9.31
CA GLY A 330 4.66 18.48 -10.41
C GLY A 330 5.67 17.42 -9.96
N CYS A 331 6.01 17.35 -8.66
CA CYS A 331 6.79 16.27 -8.05
C CYS A 331 5.91 15.05 -7.84
N ARG A 332 5.51 14.38 -8.92
CA ARG A 332 4.50 13.32 -8.99
C ARG A 332 5.05 11.91 -9.22
N THR A 333 6.37 11.76 -9.29
CA THR A 333 7.00 10.45 -9.50
C THR A 333 6.97 9.61 -8.23
N GLY A 334 6.61 8.33 -8.35
CA GLY A 334 6.44 7.44 -7.20
C GLY A 334 5.39 8.00 -6.24
N ASP A 335 5.72 8.12 -4.95
CA ASP A 335 4.84 8.70 -3.92
C ASP A 335 4.83 10.24 -3.96
N GLY A 336 5.85 10.86 -4.55
CA GLY A 336 5.95 12.28 -4.87
C GLY A 336 5.48 13.23 -3.78
N TRP A 337 4.57 14.15 -4.16
CA TRP A 337 4.01 15.13 -3.22
C TRP A 337 3.06 14.53 -2.17
N LEU A 338 2.58 13.29 -2.39
CA LEU A 338 1.61 12.66 -1.48
C LEU A 338 2.20 12.47 -0.08
N VAL A 339 3.50 12.15 0.04
CA VAL A 339 4.16 11.98 1.35
C VAL A 339 4.14 13.27 2.15
N ALA A 340 4.40 14.43 1.51
CA ALA A 340 4.29 15.72 2.17
C ALA A 340 2.88 15.98 2.70
N ALA A 341 1.86 15.63 1.92
CA ALA A 341 0.47 15.75 2.31
C ALA A 341 0.09 14.82 3.47
N GLU A 342 0.58 13.57 3.48
CA GLU A 342 0.36 12.61 4.57
C GLU A 342 0.97 13.11 5.89
N VAL A 343 2.20 13.64 5.85
CA VAL A 343 2.86 14.21 7.03
C VAL A 343 2.07 15.40 7.57
N ALA A 344 1.64 16.31 6.69
CA ALA A 344 0.86 17.47 7.07
C ALA A 344 -0.51 17.09 7.66
N ASP A 345 -1.23 16.13 7.06
CA ASP A 345 -2.51 15.62 7.56
C ASP A 345 -2.36 14.97 8.95
N LEU A 346 -1.33 14.18 9.15
CA LEU A 346 -1.03 13.57 10.45
C LEU A 346 -0.70 14.62 11.51
N ALA A 347 0.07 15.65 11.16
CA ALA A 347 0.42 16.75 12.04
C ALA A 347 -0.85 17.54 12.47
N GLU A 348 -1.73 17.89 11.51
CA GLU A 348 -3.01 18.57 11.81
C GLU A 348 -3.95 17.72 12.66
N LYS A 349 -3.89 16.38 12.55
CA LYS A 349 -4.63 15.44 13.41
C LYS A 349 -3.99 15.24 14.79
N GLY A 350 -2.93 15.98 15.09
CA GLY A 350 -2.28 15.99 16.41
C GLY A 350 -1.39 14.78 16.67
N TYR A 351 -0.80 14.15 15.65
CA TYR A 351 0.26 13.18 15.83
C TYR A 351 1.57 13.91 16.15
N GLU A 352 2.04 13.73 17.37
CA GLU A 352 3.22 14.43 17.88
C GLU A 352 4.53 13.87 17.31
N ASN A 353 4.51 12.61 16.87
CA ASN A 353 5.65 11.94 16.26
C ASN A 353 5.22 11.38 14.90
N ILE A 354 5.97 11.65 13.85
CA ILE A 354 5.71 11.15 12.51
C ILE A 354 6.98 10.49 11.97
N LEU A 355 6.84 9.21 11.61
CA LEU A 355 7.88 8.42 10.95
C LEU A 355 7.63 8.43 9.44
N ILE A 356 8.59 8.94 8.69
CA ILE A 356 8.61 8.84 7.23
C ILE A 356 9.45 7.63 6.88
N VAL A 357 8.80 6.53 6.51
CA VAL A 357 9.45 5.25 6.20
C VAL A 357 9.79 5.16 4.71
N HIS A 358 11.02 4.80 4.41
CA HIS A 358 11.46 4.70 3.02
C HIS A 358 12.54 3.64 2.80
N PRO A 359 12.64 3.06 1.58
CA PRO A 359 13.66 2.08 1.30
C PRO A 359 14.99 2.76 0.94
N PHE A 360 16.09 2.09 1.28
CA PHE A 360 17.40 2.42 0.70
C PHE A 360 17.34 2.39 -0.83
N GLY A 361 18.08 3.28 -1.47
CA GLY A 361 18.16 3.39 -2.93
C GLY A 361 16.92 3.98 -3.62
N CYS A 362 15.93 4.47 -2.88
CA CYS A 362 14.77 5.14 -3.46
C CYS A 362 15.11 6.59 -3.86
N LEU A 363 15.14 6.85 -5.18
CA LEU A 363 15.36 8.20 -5.68
C LEU A 363 14.28 9.17 -5.23
N VAL A 364 13.02 8.76 -5.31
CA VAL A 364 11.86 9.60 -4.96
C VAL A 364 11.90 9.99 -3.50
N SER A 365 12.15 9.05 -2.59
CA SER A 365 12.21 9.32 -1.16
C SER A 365 13.35 10.30 -0.80
N HIS A 366 14.50 10.17 -1.45
CA HIS A 366 15.59 11.10 -1.22
C HIS A 366 15.26 12.54 -1.64
N VAL A 367 14.49 12.71 -2.73
CA VAL A 367 14.10 14.04 -3.26
C VAL A 367 12.85 14.57 -2.56
N CYS A 368 11.76 13.78 -2.55
CA CYS A 368 10.43 14.23 -2.14
C CYS A 368 10.14 14.02 -0.64
N GLU A 369 10.98 13.29 0.09
CA GLU A 369 10.82 13.05 1.53
C GLU A 369 11.96 13.75 2.30
N ARG A 370 13.20 13.30 2.11
CA ARG A 370 14.34 13.93 2.79
C ARG A 370 14.57 15.39 2.37
N GLY A 371 14.36 15.72 1.08
CA GLY A 371 14.54 17.08 0.57
C GLY A 371 13.55 18.10 1.12
N ILE A 372 12.40 17.67 1.64
CA ILE A 372 11.37 18.56 2.20
C ILE A 372 11.43 18.68 3.72
N MET A 373 12.32 17.95 4.42
CA MET A 373 12.38 17.89 5.88
C MET A 373 12.49 19.26 6.53
N LYS A 374 13.40 20.12 6.00
CA LYS A 374 13.56 21.48 6.53
C LYS A 374 12.23 22.24 6.50
N LYS A 375 11.51 22.16 5.37
CA LYS A 375 10.24 22.88 5.19
C LYS A 375 9.14 22.34 6.11
N LEU A 376 9.09 21.02 6.30
CA LEU A 376 8.15 20.39 7.23
C LEU A 376 8.42 20.82 8.68
N HIS A 377 9.68 20.87 9.11
CA HIS A 377 10.04 21.34 10.44
C HIS A 377 9.73 22.84 10.67
N GLU A 378 9.85 23.67 9.62
CA GLU A 378 9.45 25.08 9.67
C GLU A 378 7.94 25.24 9.86
N LEU A 379 7.13 24.43 9.15
CA LEU A 379 5.67 24.49 9.20
C LEU A 379 5.09 23.83 10.46
N TYR A 380 5.70 22.75 10.93
CA TYR A 380 5.25 21.95 12.07
C TYR A 380 6.33 21.86 13.17
N PRO A 381 6.73 22.98 13.79
CA PRO A 381 7.89 23.03 14.72
C PRO A 381 7.69 22.21 16.01
N ASN A 382 6.43 21.91 16.35
CA ASN A 382 6.07 21.12 17.55
C ASN A 382 5.91 19.63 17.27
N VAL A 383 5.97 19.21 15.99
CA VAL A 383 5.88 17.81 15.57
C VAL A 383 7.28 17.25 15.38
N ASN A 384 7.52 16.09 15.96
CA ASN A 384 8.76 15.36 15.78
C ASN A 384 8.66 14.50 14.52
N ILE A 385 9.25 14.99 13.42
CA ILE A 385 9.23 14.31 12.13
C ILE A 385 10.58 13.65 11.90
N HIS A 386 10.59 12.34 11.69
CA HIS A 386 11.81 11.57 11.56
C HIS A 386 11.76 10.60 10.36
N THR A 387 12.85 10.54 9.58
CA THR A 387 12.97 9.60 8.47
C THR A 387 13.57 8.27 8.93
N VAL A 388 12.96 7.16 8.55
CA VAL A 388 13.45 5.81 8.84
C VAL A 388 13.72 5.08 7.54
N GLU A 389 15.00 4.80 7.29
CA GLU A 389 15.46 4.10 6.11
C GLU A 389 15.52 2.58 6.37
N TYR A 390 14.94 1.81 5.47
CA TYR A 390 14.97 0.36 5.46
C TYR A 390 15.94 -0.15 4.40
N ASP A 391 16.84 -1.01 4.83
CA ASP A 391 17.88 -1.60 4.00
C ASP A 391 18.11 -3.06 4.42
N TYR A 392 18.46 -3.92 3.47
CA TYR A 392 18.72 -5.33 3.75
C TYR A 392 20.05 -5.57 4.48
N ASP A 393 21.01 -4.63 4.42
CA ASP A 393 22.31 -4.73 5.09
C ASP A 393 22.30 -4.17 6.52
N SER A 394 21.30 -3.36 6.90
CA SER A 394 21.24 -2.78 8.24
C SER A 394 20.53 -3.75 9.21
N THR A 395 21.03 -3.78 10.46
CA THR A 395 20.42 -4.65 11.48
C THR A 395 19.10 -4.09 11.98
N CYS A 396 18.18 -4.99 12.33
CA CYS A 396 16.89 -4.64 12.94
C CYS A 396 17.12 -3.74 14.20
N ALA A 397 18.07 -4.09 15.06
CA ALA A 397 18.39 -3.34 16.28
C ALA A 397 18.78 -1.87 16.01
N LEU A 398 19.52 -1.61 14.92
CA LEU A 398 19.90 -0.26 14.55
C LEU A 398 18.68 0.56 14.11
N ARG A 399 17.76 -0.03 13.33
CA ARG A 399 16.51 0.62 12.92
C ARG A 399 15.58 0.87 14.09
N GLU A 400 15.40 -0.12 14.95
CA GLU A 400 14.59 0.01 16.17
C GLU A 400 15.12 1.14 17.06
N SER A 401 16.45 1.24 17.22
CA SER A 401 17.08 2.35 17.95
C SER A 401 16.79 3.71 17.31
N ARG A 402 16.86 3.82 15.98
CA ARG A 402 16.51 5.05 15.25
C ARG A 402 15.03 5.41 15.42
N ILE A 403 14.13 4.42 15.37
CA ILE A 403 12.70 4.64 15.60
C ILE A 403 12.48 5.14 17.04
N LEU A 404 13.11 4.51 18.04
CA LEU A 404 13.01 4.93 19.44
C LEU A 404 13.49 6.36 19.66
N LEU A 405 14.61 6.76 19.04
CA LEU A 405 15.09 8.12 19.04
C LEU A 405 14.05 9.08 18.39
N GLY A 406 13.50 8.67 17.25
CA GLY A 406 12.50 9.44 16.51
C GLY A 406 11.18 9.63 17.26
N ILE A 407 10.76 8.69 18.10
CA ILE A 407 9.53 8.78 18.90
C ILE A 407 9.77 9.21 20.35
N GLY A 408 11.03 9.34 20.79
CA GLY A 408 11.41 9.71 22.15
C GLY A 408 11.05 11.14 22.56
N GLY A 409 10.81 12.02 21.58
CA GLY A 409 10.51 13.43 21.78
C GLY A 409 11.75 14.30 22.02
N LYS A 410 11.59 15.63 21.92
CA LYS A 410 12.66 16.62 22.11
C LYS A 410 13.36 16.56 23.49
N ASN A 411 12.79 15.85 24.45
CA ASN A 411 13.29 15.73 25.83
C ASN A 411 13.98 14.38 26.13
N ALA A 412 14.19 13.51 25.16
CA ALA A 412 14.82 12.22 25.40
C ALA A 412 16.36 12.31 25.56
N PHE A 413 16.94 13.49 25.43
CA PHE A 413 18.39 13.72 25.48
C PHE A 413 18.85 14.76 26.53
N PHE A 414 17.99 15.11 27.50
CA PHE A 414 18.38 15.97 28.59
C PHE A 414 18.02 15.37 29.95
#